data_6e7dc7543829325176f7ce80748e70c1
#
_entry.id   6e7dc7543829325176f7ce80748e70c1
#
_cell.length_a   1.000
_cell.length_b   1.000
_cell.length_c   1.000
_cell.angle_alpha   90.00
_cell.angle_beta   90.00
_cell.angle_gamma   90.00
#
_symmetry.space_group_name_H-M   'P 1'
#
loop_
_entity.id
_entity.type
_entity.pdbx_description
1 polymer ?
#
loop_
_entity_poly.entity_id
_entity_poly.type
_entity_poly.pdbx_seq_one_letter_code
_entity_poly.pdbx_strand_id
1 'polypeptide(L)'
;YSEGNSPLVHAGTIIDSDPNKLQYVMAENVEFDKEGNLWILNSISTDKIILKLSKDNEWTTWKPSELMLNNKYGLENLVGMMFDSRGLMWFVNDFYRIPSVHCFQPSTGGINSIKSFVNQDGTSLTITQVRCVAEDKNGDMWVGTNVGPLLLSQNNIDEENPTFTQVKVPRNDGTNYADYLLSGVDISCIAVDGGNRKWFGTYNNGIYLISDDNIQQLQHFTSENSKLLSDNITALAINNESGEVFIATDKG
;
A
#
# COMPACT_ATOMS: atom_id res chain seq x y z
N TYR A 1 -7.29 -8.02 21.03
CA TYR A 1 -7.99 -6.78 21.47
C TYR A 1 -9.38 -6.72 20.83
N SER A 2 -10.32 -6.07 21.51
CA SER A 2 -11.70 -5.85 21.08
C SER A 2 -12.19 -4.52 21.65
N GLU A 3 -13.39 -4.06 21.26
CA GLU A 3 -14.01 -2.87 21.85
C GLU A 3 -14.09 -2.88 23.39
N GLY A 4 -14.22 -4.07 23.99
CA GLY A 4 -14.34 -4.21 25.44
C GLY A 4 -13.04 -4.03 26.21
N ASN A 5 -11.87 -4.10 25.57
CA ASN A 5 -10.56 -4.04 26.22
C ASN A 5 -9.52 -3.20 25.46
N SER A 6 -9.94 -2.44 24.47
CA SER A 6 -9.10 -1.52 23.69
C SER A 6 -9.93 -0.36 23.17
N PRO A 7 -9.31 0.71 22.63
CA PRO A 7 -10.02 1.80 21.99
C PRO A 7 -10.51 1.50 20.57
N LEU A 8 -10.41 0.26 20.09
CA LEU A 8 -11.00 -0.15 18.81
C LEU A 8 -12.50 0.12 18.80
N VAL A 9 -13.00 0.59 17.67
CA VAL A 9 -14.42 0.93 17.48
C VAL A 9 -14.98 0.07 16.36
N HIS A 10 -16.19 -0.41 16.54
CA HIS A 10 -16.89 -1.20 15.53
C HIS A 10 -17.09 -0.43 14.22
N ALA A 11 -17.21 -1.18 13.13
CA ALA A 11 -17.46 -0.65 11.81
C ALA A 11 -18.82 0.06 11.76
N GLY A 12 -18.84 1.31 11.29
CA GLY A 12 -20.05 2.06 10.97
C GLY A 12 -20.69 1.50 9.71
N THR A 13 -21.61 0.57 9.84
CA THR A 13 -22.33 0.04 8.69
C THR A 13 -23.50 0.93 8.32
N ILE A 14 -23.90 0.90 7.05
CA ILE A 14 -25.05 1.65 6.50
C ILE A 14 -26.38 1.28 7.19
N ILE A 15 -26.42 0.16 7.92
CA ILE A 15 -27.63 -0.38 8.57
C ILE A 15 -27.54 -0.20 10.09
N ASP A 16 -27.49 1.04 10.58
CA ASP A 16 -27.49 1.33 12.00
C ASP A 16 -28.82 0.99 12.72
N SER A 17 -29.85 0.59 11.98
CA SER A 17 -31.18 0.31 12.52
C SER A 17 -31.49 -1.17 12.78
N ASP A 18 -30.55 -2.10 12.48
CA ASP A 18 -30.78 -3.52 12.74
C ASP A 18 -30.33 -3.89 14.17
N PRO A 19 -31.24 -4.22 15.09
CA PRO A 19 -30.90 -4.58 16.47
C PRO A 19 -30.14 -5.93 16.59
N ASN A 20 -30.10 -6.74 15.52
CA ASN A 20 -29.39 -8.01 15.47
C ASN A 20 -28.01 -7.87 14.81
N LYS A 21 -27.59 -6.68 14.52
CA LYS A 21 -26.32 -6.39 13.86
C LYS A 21 -25.15 -6.90 14.68
N LEU A 22 -24.38 -7.78 14.10
CA LEU A 22 -23.08 -8.15 14.62
C LEU A 22 -22.15 -6.94 14.55
N GLN A 23 -21.81 -6.37 15.70
CA GLN A 23 -20.78 -5.36 15.82
C GLN A 23 -19.43 -6.06 15.61
N TYR A 24 -18.70 -5.69 14.58
CA TYR A 24 -17.37 -6.20 14.30
C TYR A 24 -16.40 -5.03 14.11
N VAL A 25 -15.16 -5.25 14.49
CA VAL A 25 -14.05 -4.33 14.28
C VAL A 25 -13.35 -4.71 13.00
N MET A 26 -13.10 -3.74 12.12
CA MET A 26 -12.30 -3.93 10.91
C MET A 26 -10.87 -3.41 11.13
N ALA A 27 -10.06 -4.21 11.83
CA ALA A 27 -8.63 -3.98 11.96
C ALA A 27 -7.92 -4.67 10.79
N GLU A 28 -7.80 -3.98 9.68
CA GLU A 28 -7.29 -4.54 8.42
C GLU A 28 -5.77 -4.66 8.39
N ASN A 29 -5.07 -3.84 9.17
CA ASN A 29 -3.62 -3.85 9.17
C ASN A 29 -3.05 -3.56 10.56
N VAL A 30 -1.97 -4.28 10.88
CA VAL A 30 -1.19 -4.08 12.09
C VAL A 30 0.30 -4.07 11.75
N GLU A 31 1.07 -3.18 12.38
CA GLU A 31 2.52 -3.07 12.15
C GLU A 31 3.21 -2.57 13.43
N PHE A 32 4.49 -2.89 13.59
CA PHE A 32 5.31 -2.36 14.67
C PHE A 32 6.26 -1.28 14.14
N ASP A 33 6.32 -0.14 14.85
CA ASP A 33 7.36 0.83 14.56
C ASP A 33 8.74 0.42 15.13
N LYS A 34 9.77 1.17 14.81
CA LYS A 34 11.15 0.90 15.24
C LYS A 34 11.34 0.96 16.77
N GLU A 35 10.46 1.68 17.47
CA GLU A 35 10.43 1.76 18.92
C GLU A 35 9.68 0.58 19.56
N GLY A 36 9.02 -0.28 18.76
CA GLY A 36 8.28 -1.44 19.20
C GLY A 36 6.85 -1.11 19.68
N ASN A 37 6.29 0.02 19.26
CA ASN A 37 4.88 0.31 19.47
C ASN A 37 4.05 -0.40 18.38
N LEU A 38 2.88 -0.93 18.77
CA LEU A 38 1.92 -1.52 17.84
C LEU A 38 1.02 -0.45 17.26
N TRP A 39 0.90 -0.44 15.94
CA TRP A 39 -0.02 0.42 15.21
C TRP A 39 -1.13 -0.40 14.54
N ILE A 40 -2.33 0.15 14.51
CA ILE A 40 -3.51 -0.50 13.95
C ILE A 40 -4.28 0.50 13.10
N LEU A 41 -4.71 0.07 11.91
CA LEU A 41 -5.68 0.79 11.08
C LEU A 41 -7.07 0.16 11.29
N ASN A 42 -8.03 0.98 11.66
CA ASN A 42 -9.42 0.57 11.92
C ASN A 42 -10.33 1.15 10.82
N SER A 43 -10.55 0.38 9.77
CA SER A 43 -11.39 0.75 8.62
C SER A 43 -12.87 0.90 9.02
N ILE A 44 -13.58 1.75 8.29
CA ILE A 44 -15.02 2.07 8.50
C ILE A 44 -15.35 2.50 9.93
N SER A 45 -14.37 2.82 10.72
CA SER A 45 -14.57 3.24 12.13
C SER A 45 -15.34 4.55 12.20
N THR A 46 -16.22 4.66 13.18
CA THR A 46 -17.01 5.89 13.42
C THR A 46 -16.22 6.96 14.14
N ASP A 47 -15.09 6.60 14.78
CA ASP A 47 -14.34 7.54 15.62
C ASP A 47 -12.82 7.39 15.47
N LYS A 48 -12.24 6.27 15.85
CA LYS A 48 -10.79 6.06 15.95
C LYS A 48 -10.30 5.24 14.77
N ILE A 49 -9.53 5.86 13.87
CA ILE A 49 -9.09 5.25 12.62
C ILE A 49 -7.65 4.75 12.71
N ILE A 50 -6.76 5.58 13.27
CA ILE A 50 -5.37 5.21 13.53
C ILE A 50 -5.21 5.03 15.03
N LEU A 51 -4.67 3.90 15.45
CA LEU A 51 -4.43 3.57 16.85
C LEU A 51 -2.98 3.16 17.05
N LYS A 52 -2.41 3.59 18.17
CA LYS A 52 -1.08 3.20 18.65
C LYS A 52 -1.18 2.65 20.04
N LEU A 53 -0.61 1.48 20.29
CA LEU A 53 -0.35 0.95 21.61
C LEU A 53 1.15 1.03 21.90
N SER A 54 1.53 1.82 22.90
CA SER A 54 2.93 1.93 23.30
C SER A 54 3.40 0.68 24.05
N LYS A 55 4.72 0.53 24.20
CA LYS A 55 5.34 -0.53 25.03
C LYS A 55 4.88 -0.48 26.49
N ASP A 56 4.46 0.69 26.97
CA ASP A 56 3.98 0.91 28.34
C ASP A 56 2.48 0.65 28.47
N ASN A 57 1.85 0.05 27.44
CA ASN A 57 0.43 -0.25 27.32
C ASN A 57 -0.47 1.01 27.32
N GLU A 58 0.04 2.13 26.82
CA GLU A 58 -0.75 3.34 26.64
C GLU A 58 -1.28 3.47 25.22
N TRP A 59 -2.58 3.72 25.09
CA TRP A 59 -3.23 3.93 23.81
C TRP A 59 -3.22 5.40 23.41
N THR A 60 -2.87 5.65 22.16
CA THR A 60 -3.07 6.94 21.47
C THR A 60 -3.89 6.70 20.22
N THR A 61 -4.81 7.61 19.89
CA THR A 61 -5.73 7.43 18.77
C THR A 61 -5.88 8.72 17.97
N TRP A 62 -6.10 8.58 16.66
CA TRP A 62 -6.34 9.70 15.76
C TRP A 62 -7.56 9.43 14.88
N LYS A 63 -8.21 10.53 14.49
CA LYS A 63 -9.34 10.58 13.55
C LYS A 63 -9.11 11.70 12.54
N PRO A 64 -8.17 11.56 11.59
CA PRO A 64 -7.97 12.57 10.58
C PRO A 64 -9.21 12.71 9.70
N SER A 65 -9.59 13.95 9.37
CA SER A 65 -10.73 14.25 8.48
C SER A 65 -10.53 13.69 7.08
N GLU A 66 -9.30 13.60 6.63
CA GLU A 66 -8.86 13.07 5.33
C GLU A 66 -9.19 11.59 5.15
N LEU A 67 -9.28 10.86 6.27
CA LEU A 67 -9.63 9.44 6.30
C LEU A 67 -11.11 9.19 6.51
N MET A 68 -11.93 10.25 6.59
CA MET A 68 -13.38 10.11 6.71
C MET A 68 -14.04 10.09 5.35
N LEU A 69 -14.84 9.05 5.08
CA LEU A 69 -15.67 8.97 3.87
C LEU A 69 -16.78 10.03 3.91
N ASN A 70 -17.29 10.26 5.09
CA ASN A 70 -18.26 11.27 5.44
C ASN A 70 -18.11 11.59 6.94
N ASN A 71 -18.93 12.45 7.49
CA ASN A 71 -18.85 12.80 8.91
C ASN A 71 -19.24 11.65 9.87
N LYS A 72 -19.57 10.46 9.35
CA LYS A 72 -20.08 9.34 10.15
C LYS A 72 -19.06 8.21 10.35
N TYR A 73 -18.30 7.85 9.30
CA TYR A 73 -17.33 6.74 9.37
C TYR A 73 -16.16 6.95 8.39
N GLY A 74 -15.09 6.24 8.67
CA GLY A 74 -13.84 6.30 7.91
C GLY A 74 -13.89 5.56 6.58
N LEU A 75 -12.76 5.64 5.86
CA LEU A 75 -12.53 4.94 4.59
C LEU A 75 -12.67 3.41 4.75
N GLU A 76 -12.97 2.73 3.66
CA GLU A 76 -13.53 1.39 3.69
C GLU A 76 -12.46 0.29 3.82
N ASN A 77 -11.28 0.46 3.26
CA ASN A 77 -10.26 -0.61 3.20
C ASN A 77 -8.85 -0.04 3.34
N LEU A 78 -8.47 0.29 4.58
CA LEU A 78 -7.16 0.84 4.92
C LEU A 78 -6.15 -0.30 5.11
N VAL A 79 -5.28 -0.52 4.12
CA VAL A 79 -4.34 -1.64 4.07
C VAL A 79 -2.93 -1.20 3.67
N GLY A 80 -1.98 -2.15 3.66
CA GLY A 80 -0.62 -1.92 3.19
C GLY A 80 0.20 -0.97 4.06
N MET A 81 -0.05 -0.97 5.40
CA MET A 81 0.68 -0.11 6.33
C MET A 81 2.15 -0.50 6.40
N MET A 82 3.01 0.50 6.30
CA MET A 82 4.45 0.37 6.50
C MET A 82 5.04 1.66 7.08
N PHE A 83 6.20 1.57 7.70
CA PHE A 83 7.01 2.73 8.08
C PHE A 83 8.18 2.89 7.12
N ASP A 84 8.35 4.10 6.57
CA ASP A 84 9.50 4.42 5.75
C ASP A 84 10.78 4.67 6.59
N SER A 85 11.90 4.90 5.91
CA SER A 85 13.19 5.15 6.55
C SER A 85 13.21 6.39 7.45
N ARG A 86 12.32 7.35 7.21
CA ARG A 86 12.14 8.60 7.96
C ARG A 86 11.19 8.44 9.15
N GLY A 87 10.51 7.28 9.28
CA GLY A 87 9.53 7.01 10.33
C GLY A 87 8.13 7.56 10.02
N LEU A 88 7.85 7.92 8.76
CA LEU A 88 6.51 8.23 8.30
C LEU A 88 5.73 6.93 8.06
N MET A 89 4.46 6.93 8.43
CA MET A 89 3.58 5.78 8.24
C MET A 89 2.80 5.92 6.93
N TRP A 90 3.00 4.97 6.03
CA TRP A 90 2.33 4.89 4.75
C TRP A 90 1.28 3.78 4.75
N PHE A 91 0.16 4.03 4.10
CA PHE A 91 -0.90 3.04 3.87
C PHE A 91 -1.80 3.50 2.72
N VAL A 92 -2.69 2.64 2.28
CA VAL A 92 -3.59 2.91 1.15
C VAL A 92 -5.05 2.67 1.54
N ASN A 93 -5.97 3.29 0.81
CA ASN A 93 -7.36 2.86 0.77
C ASN A 93 -7.60 2.07 -0.52
N ASP A 94 -7.57 0.74 -0.43
CA ASP A 94 -7.83 -0.15 -1.56
C ASP A 94 -9.33 -0.35 -1.76
N PHE A 95 -9.99 0.74 -2.12
CA PHE A 95 -11.42 0.71 -2.39
C PHE A 95 -11.79 1.63 -3.55
N TYR A 96 -12.58 1.12 -4.49
CA TYR A 96 -12.85 1.75 -5.79
C TYR A 96 -13.49 3.14 -5.73
N ARG A 97 -14.17 3.51 -4.64
CA ARG A 97 -14.82 4.83 -4.52
C ARG A 97 -13.81 5.94 -4.30
N ILE A 98 -12.81 5.70 -3.46
CA ILE A 98 -11.77 6.70 -3.12
C ILE A 98 -10.44 5.95 -3.01
N PRO A 99 -9.90 5.40 -4.12
CA PRO A 99 -8.57 4.83 -4.10
C PRO A 99 -7.58 5.94 -3.75
N SER A 100 -6.73 5.72 -2.74
CA SER A 100 -5.86 6.78 -2.22
C SER A 100 -4.62 6.25 -1.53
N VAL A 101 -3.58 7.07 -1.51
CA VAL A 101 -2.35 6.86 -0.74
C VAL A 101 -2.33 7.86 0.40
N HIS A 102 -1.93 7.41 1.58
CA HIS A 102 -1.85 8.23 2.78
C HIS A 102 -0.46 8.16 3.38
N CYS A 103 0.07 9.32 3.78
CA CYS A 103 1.29 9.47 4.54
C CYS A 103 0.98 10.17 5.86
N PHE A 104 1.07 9.45 6.95
CA PHE A 104 0.80 9.96 8.30
C PHE A 104 2.12 10.19 9.03
N GLN A 105 2.22 11.33 9.71
CA GLN A 105 3.37 11.69 10.53
C GLN A 105 3.10 11.40 12.01
N PRO A 106 3.65 10.31 12.58
CA PRO A 106 3.38 9.90 13.96
C PRO A 106 3.71 10.93 15.02
N SER A 107 4.72 11.78 14.79
CA SER A 107 5.19 12.78 15.76
C SER A 107 4.25 13.97 15.90
N THR A 108 3.52 14.33 14.86
CA THR A 108 2.63 15.52 14.84
C THR A 108 1.14 15.15 14.74
N GLY A 109 0.83 13.94 14.26
CA GLY A 109 -0.52 13.51 13.89
C GLY A 109 -0.99 14.09 12.56
N GLY A 110 -0.11 14.75 11.80
CA GLY A 110 -0.41 15.27 10.46
C GLY A 110 -0.54 14.14 9.44
N ILE A 111 -1.39 14.34 8.43
CA ILE A 111 -1.58 13.38 7.35
C ILE A 111 -1.65 14.10 6.00
N ASN A 112 -0.96 13.54 5.01
CA ASN A 112 -1.14 13.89 3.61
C ASN A 112 -1.92 12.75 2.92
N SER A 113 -2.95 13.10 2.14
CA SER A 113 -3.84 12.13 1.49
C SER A 113 -3.93 12.41 0.00
N ILE A 114 -3.33 11.54 -0.81
CA ILE A 114 -3.26 11.66 -2.26
C ILE A 114 -4.42 10.85 -2.85
N LYS A 115 -5.38 11.55 -3.47
CA LYS A 115 -6.60 10.98 -4.07
C LYS A 115 -6.68 11.21 -5.58
N SER A 116 -5.70 11.92 -6.13
CA SER A 116 -5.58 12.24 -7.56
C SER A 116 -4.21 11.80 -8.06
N PHE A 117 -4.18 11.11 -9.18
CA PHE A 117 -2.96 10.53 -9.73
C PHE A 117 -2.69 11.15 -11.10
N VAL A 118 -1.67 11.98 -11.16
CA VAL A 118 -1.20 12.62 -12.40
C VAL A 118 0.22 12.17 -12.67
N ASN A 119 0.51 11.72 -13.88
CA ASN A 119 1.85 11.29 -14.24
C ASN A 119 2.75 12.45 -14.67
N GLN A 120 4.05 12.17 -14.88
CA GLN A 120 5.07 13.13 -15.29
C GLN A 120 4.78 13.82 -16.64
N ASP A 121 3.90 13.27 -17.45
CA ASP A 121 3.50 13.83 -18.75
C ASP A 121 2.21 14.70 -18.62
N GLY A 122 1.73 14.93 -17.37
CA GLY A 122 0.53 15.70 -17.08
C GLY A 122 -0.78 14.94 -17.34
N THR A 123 -0.71 13.61 -17.52
CA THR A 123 -1.88 12.79 -17.76
C THR A 123 -2.51 12.34 -16.45
N SER A 124 -3.80 12.61 -16.28
CA SER A 124 -4.58 12.06 -15.18
C SER A 124 -4.84 10.58 -15.39
N LEU A 125 -4.46 9.77 -14.40
CA LEU A 125 -4.61 8.32 -14.43
C LEU A 125 -5.95 7.91 -13.81
N THR A 126 -6.70 7.05 -14.51
CA THR A 126 -7.93 6.46 -13.98
C THR A 126 -7.58 5.22 -13.16
N ILE A 127 -7.34 5.42 -11.86
CA ILE A 127 -7.04 4.36 -10.91
C ILE A 127 -8.32 4.02 -10.14
N THR A 128 -8.67 2.75 -10.10
CA THR A 128 -9.82 2.26 -9.35
C THR A 128 -9.42 1.52 -8.08
N GLN A 129 -8.15 1.12 -7.96
CA GLN A 129 -7.61 0.46 -6.78
C GLN A 129 -6.14 0.83 -6.58
N VAL A 130 -5.79 1.12 -5.34
CA VAL A 130 -4.42 1.30 -4.86
C VAL A 130 -4.19 0.24 -3.79
N ARG A 131 -3.27 -0.69 -4.04
CA ARG A 131 -3.19 -1.94 -3.28
C ARG A 131 -2.09 -1.96 -2.23
N CYS A 132 -0.96 -1.36 -2.55
CA CYS A 132 0.22 -1.43 -1.68
C CYS A 132 1.17 -0.26 -1.93
N VAL A 133 2.07 -0.06 -0.98
CA VAL A 133 3.20 0.86 -1.08
C VAL A 133 4.49 0.16 -0.63
N ALA A 134 5.62 0.59 -1.16
CA ALA A 134 6.94 0.12 -0.73
C ALA A 134 7.99 1.21 -0.96
N GLU A 135 8.82 1.48 0.05
CA GLU A 135 9.96 2.37 -0.09
C GLU A 135 11.13 1.65 -0.76
N ASP A 136 11.78 2.27 -1.73
CA ASP A 136 13.01 1.76 -2.30
C ASP A 136 14.25 2.31 -1.59
N LYS A 137 15.45 1.84 -1.96
CA LYS A 137 16.71 2.24 -1.30
C LYS A 137 17.12 3.69 -1.56
N ASN A 138 16.46 4.34 -2.53
CA ASN A 138 16.65 5.76 -2.79
C ASN A 138 15.72 6.64 -1.92
N GLY A 139 14.80 6.03 -1.17
CA GLY A 139 13.77 6.72 -0.40
C GLY A 139 12.54 7.12 -1.23
N ASP A 140 12.46 6.66 -2.48
CA ASP A 140 11.30 6.87 -3.33
C ASP A 140 10.20 5.84 -2.98
N MET A 141 8.93 6.26 -3.08
CA MET A 141 7.80 5.40 -2.73
C MET A 141 7.16 4.80 -3.99
N TRP A 142 7.20 3.49 -4.09
CA TRP A 142 6.46 2.74 -5.09
C TRP A 142 5.01 2.52 -4.63
N VAL A 143 4.08 2.70 -5.56
CA VAL A 143 2.64 2.52 -5.34
C VAL A 143 2.11 1.49 -6.33
N GLY A 144 1.59 0.39 -5.82
CA GLY A 144 0.95 -0.65 -6.62
C GLY A 144 -0.50 -0.31 -6.92
N THR A 145 -0.88 -0.30 -8.19
CA THR A 145 -2.22 0.04 -8.65
C THR A 145 -2.77 -1.01 -9.63
N ASN A 146 -4.06 -0.92 -9.92
CA ASN A 146 -4.69 -1.77 -10.93
C ASN A 146 -4.28 -1.46 -12.39
N VAL A 147 -3.48 -0.42 -12.61
CA VAL A 147 -3.01 -0.02 -13.96
C VAL A 147 -1.49 -0.06 -14.10
N GLY A 148 -0.80 -0.61 -13.13
CA GLY A 148 0.66 -0.71 -13.07
C GLY A 148 1.25 0.02 -11.86
N PRO A 149 2.57 -0.08 -11.66
CA PRO A 149 3.25 0.60 -10.57
C PRO A 149 3.46 2.09 -10.88
N LEU A 150 3.35 2.91 -9.85
CA LEU A 150 3.69 4.33 -9.89
C LEU A 150 4.85 4.59 -8.92
N LEU A 151 5.71 5.54 -9.24
CA LEU A 151 6.80 5.99 -8.40
C LEU A 151 6.56 7.42 -7.94
N LEU A 152 6.54 7.64 -6.64
CA LEU A 152 6.51 8.95 -6.02
C LEU A 152 7.91 9.28 -5.49
N SER A 153 8.55 10.29 -6.08
CA SER A 153 9.87 10.73 -5.63
C SER A 153 9.80 11.25 -4.20
N GLN A 154 10.82 10.91 -3.41
CA GLN A 154 10.96 11.42 -2.04
C GLN A 154 10.92 12.97 -1.95
N ASN A 155 11.29 13.65 -3.02
CA ASN A 155 11.28 15.12 -3.07
C ASN A 155 9.87 15.71 -3.21
N ASN A 156 8.89 14.91 -3.64
CA ASN A 156 7.51 15.35 -3.93
C ASN A 156 6.51 14.84 -2.88
N ILE A 157 6.97 14.12 -1.87
CA ILE A 157 6.10 13.48 -0.87
C ILE A 157 5.28 14.50 -0.07
N ASP A 158 5.85 15.67 0.18
CA ASP A 158 5.19 16.74 0.95
C ASP A 158 4.29 17.64 0.09
N GLU A 159 4.21 17.40 -1.22
CA GLU A 159 3.32 18.15 -2.10
C GLU A 159 1.85 17.72 -1.89
N GLU A 160 0.94 18.68 -1.87
CA GLU A 160 -0.51 18.42 -1.76
C GLU A 160 -1.04 17.60 -2.94
N ASN A 161 -0.51 17.84 -4.14
CA ASN A 161 -0.86 17.14 -5.37
C ASN A 161 0.42 16.69 -6.10
N PRO A 162 1.09 15.66 -5.61
CA PRO A 162 2.36 15.23 -6.18
C PRO A 162 2.19 14.62 -7.56
N THR A 163 3.21 14.80 -8.38
CA THR A 163 3.31 14.13 -9.68
C THR A 163 3.97 12.76 -9.51
N PHE A 164 3.33 11.73 -10.04
CA PHE A 164 3.87 10.38 -10.07
C PHE A 164 4.68 10.14 -11.34
N THR A 165 5.69 9.28 -11.24
CA THR A 165 6.43 8.80 -12.39
C THR A 165 5.92 7.40 -12.78
N GLN A 166 5.40 7.27 -14.01
CA GLN A 166 5.30 5.98 -14.68
C GLN A 166 6.64 5.74 -15.36
N VAL A 167 7.41 4.78 -14.85
CA VAL A 167 8.76 4.49 -15.36
C VAL A 167 8.67 4.06 -16.83
N LYS A 168 9.46 4.71 -17.69
CA LYS A 168 9.52 4.40 -19.13
C LYS A 168 10.61 3.36 -19.38
N VAL A 169 10.25 2.27 -20.04
CA VAL A 169 11.16 1.17 -20.39
C VAL A 169 11.29 1.04 -21.91
N PRO A 170 12.49 0.82 -22.47
CA PRO A 170 12.68 0.65 -23.91
C PRO A 170 11.90 -0.56 -24.42
N ARG A 171 11.30 -0.44 -25.60
CA ARG A 171 10.59 -1.57 -26.25
C ARG A 171 11.51 -2.70 -26.70
N ASN A 172 12.77 -2.41 -26.98
CA ASN A 172 13.75 -3.35 -27.53
C ASN A 172 13.32 -4.01 -28.85
N ASP A 173 12.49 -3.33 -29.64
CA ASP A 173 11.97 -3.75 -30.94
C ASP A 173 12.71 -3.10 -32.12
N GLY A 174 13.83 -2.43 -31.83
CA GLY A 174 14.64 -1.68 -32.84
C GLY A 174 14.12 -0.24 -33.05
N THR A 175 13.09 0.19 -32.37
CA THR A 175 12.62 1.58 -32.35
C THR A 175 13.17 2.33 -31.14
N ASN A 176 13.06 3.66 -31.16
CA ASN A 176 13.36 4.52 -30.00
C ASN A 176 12.13 4.77 -29.13
N TYR A 177 11.10 3.94 -29.21
CA TYR A 177 9.91 4.06 -28.40
C TYR A 177 10.09 3.39 -27.03
N ALA A 178 9.39 3.93 -26.05
CA ALA A 178 9.31 3.37 -24.71
C ALA A 178 7.86 3.07 -24.34
N ASP A 179 7.67 2.03 -23.55
CA ASP A 179 6.41 1.74 -22.88
C ASP A 179 6.51 2.08 -21.38
N TYR A 180 5.40 2.17 -20.68
CA TYR A 180 5.43 2.28 -19.25
C TYR A 180 5.64 0.90 -18.61
N LEU A 181 6.47 0.86 -17.59
CA LEU A 181 6.78 -0.36 -16.83
C LEU A 181 5.47 -1.01 -16.34
N LEU A 182 5.26 -2.28 -16.69
CA LEU A 182 4.11 -3.10 -16.31
C LEU A 182 2.76 -2.36 -16.51
N SER A 183 2.63 -1.61 -17.59
CA SER A 183 1.41 -0.86 -17.92
C SER A 183 0.21 -1.81 -18.05
N GLY A 184 -0.87 -1.51 -17.33
CA GLY A 184 -2.10 -2.31 -17.31
C GLY A 184 -2.01 -3.61 -16.49
N VAL A 185 -0.91 -3.86 -15.81
CA VAL A 185 -0.77 -5.00 -14.89
C VAL A 185 -1.28 -4.59 -13.50
N ASP A 186 -2.18 -5.38 -12.93
CA ASP A 186 -2.71 -5.15 -11.58
C ASP A 186 -1.70 -5.63 -10.53
N ILE A 187 -1.06 -4.68 -9.83
CA ILE A 187 -0.01 -4.93 -8.84
C ILE A 187 -0.65 -5.19 -7.48
N SER A 188 -0.51 -6.40 -6.96
CA SER A 188 -1.07 -6.79 -5.66
C SER A 188 -0.16 -6.47 -4.48
N CYS A 189 1.15 -6.62 -4.65
CA CYS A 189 2.15 -6.37 -3.61
C CYS A 189 3.51 -6.02 -4.22
N ILE A 190 4.34 -5.32 -3.44
CA ILE A 190 5.68 -4.89 -3.85
C ILE A 190 6.64 -5.21 -2.71
N ALA A 191 7.82 -5.73 -3.06
CA ALA A 191 8.94 -5.86 -2.14
C ALA A 191 10.23 -5.35 -2.80
N VAL A 192 11.11 -4.74 -2.00
CA VAL A 192 12.41 -4.22 -2.46
C VAL A 192 13.52 -4.99 -1.76
N ASP A 193 14.42 -5.57 -2.52
CA ASP A 193 15.51 -6.37 -1.97
C ASP A 193 16.75 -5.54 -1.60
N GLY A 194 17.73 -6.22 -1.02
CA GLY A 194 18.99 -5.59 -0.58
C GLY A 194 19.77 -4.91 -1.72
N GLY A 195 19.59 -5.35 -2.97
CA GLY A 195 20.18 -4.77 -4.17
C GLY A 195 19.31 -3.71 -4.85
N ASN A 196 18.28 -3.20 -4.20
CA ASN A 196 17.32 -2.23 -4.73
C ASN A 196 16.51 -2.74 -5.94
N ARG A 197 16.47 -4.06 -6.17
CA ARG A 197 15.60 -4.62 -7.20
C ARG A 197 14.18 -4.68 -6.68
N LYS A 198 13.21 -4.47 -7.57
CA LYS A 198 11.78 -4.42 -7.21
C LYS A 198 11.12 -5.72 -7.62
N TRP A 199 10.45 -6.35 -6.68
CA TRP A 199 9.64 -7.54 -6.86
C TRP A 199 8.17 -7.10 -6.87
N PHE A 200 7.51 -7.24 -8.02
CA PHE A 200 6.09 -6.91 -8.18
C PHE A 200 5.29 -8.19 -8.24
N GLY A 201 4.52 -8.46 -7.21
CA GLY A 201 3.48 -9.48 -7.23
C GLY A 201 2.23 -8.93 -7.89
N THR A 202 1.51 -9.75 -8.61
CA THR A 202 0.37 -9.32 -9.43
C THR A 202 -0.85 -10.19 -9.23
N TYR A 203 -2.01 -9.65 -9.62
CA TYR A 203 -3.20 -10.47 -9.83
C TYR A 203 -3.12 -11.11 -11.22
N ASN A 204 -3.06 -12.47 -11.25
CA ASN A 204 -3.09 -13.32 -12.44
C ASN A 204 -1.90 -13.22 -13.44
N ASN A 205 -0.79 -12.55 -13.10
CA ASN A 205 0.38 -12.48 -13.97
C ASN A 205 1.68 -12.93 -13.28
N GLY A 206 1.61 -13.59 -12.10
CA GLY A 206 2.79 -14.03 -11.38
C GLY A 206 3.62 -12.88 -10.79
N ILE A 207 4.95 -13.01 -10.83
CA ILE A 207 5.89 -12.08 -10.21
C ILE A 207 6.88 -11.56 -11.24
N TYR A 208 7.04 -10.25 -11.27
CA TYR A 208 8.09 -9.58 -12.03
C TYR A 208 9.23 -9.13 -11.12
N LEU A 209 10.46 -9.43 -11.52
CA LEU A 209 11.67 -8.90 -10.90
C LEU A 209 12.28 -7.84 -11.83
N ILE A 210 12.37 -6.62 -11.33
CA ILE A 210 12.87 -5.47 -12.06
C ILE A 210 14.21 -5.03 -11.49
N SER A 211 15.12 -4.60 -12.34
CA SER A 211 16.46 -4.11 -12.00
C SER A 211 16.43 -2.92 -11.03
N ASP A 212 17.56 -2.63 -10.43
CA ASP A 212 17.76 -1.51 -9.52
C ASP A 212 17.56 -0.14 -10.18
N ASP A 213 17.90 -0.04 -11.48
CA ASP A 213 17.67 1.16 -12.31
C ASP A 213 16.24 1.28 -12.87
N ASN A 214 15.36 0.31 -12.56
CA ASN A 214 13.95 0.25 -12.93
C ASN A 214 13.68 0.03 -14.45
N ILE A 215 14.70 -0.25 -15.26
CA ILE A 215 14.59 -0.27 -16.72
C ILE A 215 14.46 -1.70 -17.28
N GLN A 216 15.06 -2.69 -16.59
CA GLN A 216 15.14 -4.05 -17.09
C GLN A 216 14.25 -5.01 -16.31
N GLN A 217 13.44 -5.77 -17.03
CA GLN A 217 12.81 -6.95 -16.46
C GLN A 217 13.85 -8.07 -16.40
N LEU A 218 14.31 -8.40 -15.19
CA LEU A 218 15.32 -9.43 -14.97
C LEU A 218 14.71 -10.83 -15.02
N GLN A 219 13.51 -11.00 -14.43
CA GLN A 219 12.81 -12.27 -14.38
C GLN A 219 11.29 -12.04 -14.40
N HIS A 220 10.57 -13.06 -14.86
CA HIS A 220 9.12 -13.17 -14.75
C HIS A 220 8.79 -14.62 -14.37
N PHE A 221 8.29 -14.78 -13.14
CA PHE A 221 7.93 -16.09 -12.59
C PHE A 221 6.43 -16.29 -12.69
N THR A 222 6.03 -17.41 -13.27
CA THR A 222 4.64 -17.86 -13.36
C THR A 222 4.52 -19.31 -12.88
N SER A 223 3.32 -19.78 -12.68
CA SER A 223 3.04 -21.19 -12.37
C SER A 223 3.48 -22.15 -13.47
N GLU A 224 3.64 -21.66 -14.72
CA GLU A 224 4.10 -22.46 -15.85
C GLU A 224 5.63 -22.62 -15.88
N ASN A 225 6.40 -21.63 -15.40
CA ASN A 225 7.86 -21.62 -15.49
C ASN A 225 8.58 -21.68 -14.13
N SER A 226 7.85 -21.79 -13.04
CA SER A 226 8.40 -21.82 -11.68
C SER A 226 7.63 -22.79 -10.78
N LYS A 227 7.90 -22.76 -9.47
CA LYS A 227 7.18 -23.53 -8.45
C LYS A 227 6.00 -22.77 -7.83
N LEU A 228 5.58 -21.67 -8.41
CA LEU A 228 4.41 -20.95 -7.95
C LEU A 228 3.16 -21.82 -8.09
N LEU A 229 2.35 -21.85 -7.03
CA LEU A 229 1.08 -22.61 -7.03
C LEU A 229 -0.02 -21.89 -7.83
N SER A 230 0.13 -20.59 -8.02
CA SER A 230 -0.80 -19.73 -8.75
C SER A 230 -0.08 -18.46 -9.21
N ASP A 231 -0.59 -17.83 -10.27
CA ASP A 231 -0.13 -16.52 -10.74
C ASP A 231 -0.81 -15.35 -10.01
N ASN A 232 -1.74 -15.67 -9.09
CA ASN A 232 -2.36 -14.69 -8.22
C ASN A 232 -1.57 -14.55 -6.91
N ILE A 233 -0.73 -13.52 -6.86
CA ILE A 233 0.18 -13.28 -5.73
C ILE A 233 -0.54 -12.42 -4.69
N THR A 234 -0.56 -12.89 -3.45
CA THR A 234 -1.24 -12.22 -2.34
C THR A 234 -0.29 -11.47 -1.41
N ALA A 235 0.95 -11.94 -1.29
CA ALA A 235 1.97 -11.25 -0.50
C ALA A 235 3.39 -11.63 -0.93
N LEU A 236 4.31 -10.71 -0.69
CA LEU A 236 5.77 -10.87 -0.83
C LEU A 236 6.46 -10.40 0.43
N ALA A 237 7.45 -11.16 0.90
CA ALA A 237 8.35 -10.73 1.97
C ALA A 237 9.78 -11.16 1.65
N ILE A 238 10.76 -10.34 2.00
CA ILE A 238 12.17 -10.61 1.76
C ILE A 238 12.91 -10.61 3.09
N ASN A 239 13.61 -11.70 3.37
CA ASN A 239 14.58 -11.72 4.44
C ASN A 239 15.86 -11.03 3.97
N ASN A 240 16.10 -9.82 4.45
CA ASN A 240 17.25 -9.01 4.02
C ASN A 240 18.61 -9.60 4.47
N GLU A 241 18.65 -10.49 5.46
CA GLU A 241 19.89 -11.14 5.92
C GLU A 241 20.26 -12.33 5.05
N SER A 242 19.29 -13.19 4.71
CA SER A 242 19.53 -14.40 3.90
C SER A 242 19.32 -14.17 2.39
N GLY A 243 18.59 -13.12 2.00
CA GLY A 243 18.16 -12.87 0.63
C GLY A 243 17.01 -13.78 0.17
N GLU A 244 16.42 -14.55 1.06
CA GLU A 244 15.26 -15.40 0.75
C GLU A 244 14.01 -14.56 0.48
N VAL A 245 13.28 -14.93 -0.56
CA VAL A 245 12.02 -14.31 -0.94
C VAL A 245 10.89 -15.28 -0.62
N PHE A 246 10.00 -14.87 0.25
CA PHE A 246 8.78 -15.59 0.61
C PHE A 246 7.63 -15.07 -0.25
N ILE A 247 6.91 -15.99 -0.85
CA ILE A 247 5.83 -15.70 -1.79
C ILE A 247 4.58 -16.41 -1.31
N ALA A 248 3.50 -15.67 -1.14
CA ALA A 248 2.18 -16.22 -0.89
C ALA A 248 1.31 -16.05 -2.14
N THR A 249 0.54 -17.09 -2.44
CA THR A 249 -0.47 -17.06 -3.51
C THR A 249 -1.85 -17.35 -2.94
N ASP A 250 -2.91 -17.18 -3.73
CA ASP A 250 -4.28 -17.57 -3.35
C ASP A 250 -4.46 -19.09 -3.16
N LYS A 251 -3.44 -19.89 -3.51
CA LYS A 251 -3.42 -21.36 -3.34
C LYS A 251 -2.38 -21.85 -2.33
N GLY A 252 -1.72 -20.97 -1.60
CA GLY A 252 -0.69 -21.28 -0.59
C GLY A 252 0.68 -20.74 -0.92
#